data_fe961d07f0fc4613fd4d04fc71c1b22e
#
_entry.id   fe961d07f0fc4613fd4d04fc71c1b22e
#
_cell.length_a   1.000
_cell.length_b   1.000
_cell.length_c   1.000
_cell.angle_alpha   90.00
_cell.angle_beta   90.00
_cell.angle_gamma   90.00
#
_symmetry.space_group_name_H-M   'P 1'
#
loop_
_entity.id
_entity.type
_entity.pdbx_description
1 polymer ?
#
loop_
_entity_poly.entity_id
_entity_poly.type
_entity_poly.pdbx_seq_one_letter_code
_entity_poly.pdbx_strand_id
1 'polypeptide(L)'
;MNKQVYTRVAALLLSIPILVFSCQNPSEEKEPKRGLIAEKAMVVSARGEASRIGIEIMKKGGNAFDAMMATEMALAVTFPFAGNLGGGGFAVYRLANGEIGSIDYREKAPGAAHRDMYLDENGDVIPGLSTKGALASGVPGTIAGIFEAQSKFGKLEPKEILQPVIDLARNGFVVSTQQAGRLQSIREVVREVNGENTFYGKEWNAGDTIKNIALAETLERIASNGRDEFYQGKTAKILVDHMQKMGGIITEEDLAAYEAAWREPIVFDYKELRVISMAPPSSGGVTIGQILKMVEPYDLQAMGHNSADYVQVLTEAMRRAYADRNYYLGDPDFVEIPIDELLDDDYLKERMGSFNPEMATLSADIAEGKVLFAESMETTHYSIMDEEGNALAVTTTLNGAYGSKVYLDELGFFMNNEMDDFSSKTGVPNMFGLIGADANSIAPGKRMLSSMTPTLVERDGKLWMILGTPGGSTIITAVAQTILNAYEFDMTMQEAVEAPRFHHQWLPDQILFEENTLDSALLKALSAKNYLINEGRTPIIGSVDAIMLLPDGKLEGGADPRRENEAAGY
;
A
#
# COMPACT_ATOMS: atom_id res chain seq x y z
N MET A 1 -81.94 70.52 27.69
CA MET A 1 -81.11 71.00 26.58
C MET A 1 -79.67 70.74 26.94
N ASN A 2 -79.14 69.67 26.32
CA ASN A 2 -77.93 69.00 26.71
C ASN A 2 -76.63 69.63 26.20
N LYS A 3 -75.62 69.68 27.08
CA LYS A 3 -74.27 69.94 26.72
C LYS A 3 -73.44 68.69 26.97
N GLN A 4 -72.92 68.08 25.94
CA GLN A 4 -71.98 67.00 26.00
C GLN A 4 -70.57 67.52 26.33
N VAL A 5 -69.94 66.93 27.29
CA VAL A 5 -68.53 67.12 27.66
C VAL A 5 -67.72 66.00 27.03
N TYR A 6 -66.76 66.32 26.16
CA TYR A 6 -65.79 65.39 25.63
C TYR A 6 -64.55 65.26 26.54
N THR A 7 -64.34 64.07 27.10
CA THR A 7 -63.11 63.74 27.82
C THR A 7 -62.12 63.08 26.87
N ARG A 8 -60.98 63.72 26.65
CA ARG A 8 -59.87 63.10 25.89
C ARG A 8 -59.06 62.17 26.80
N VAL A 9 -59.00 60.88 26.46
CA VAL A 9 -58.08 59.93 27.04
C VAL A 9 -56.84 59.81 26.14
N ALA A 10 -55.69 60.25 26.64
CA ALA A 10 -54.41 60.08 25.97
C ALA A 10 -53.89 58.67 26.25
N ALA A 11 -53.81 57.84 25.20
CA ALA A 11 -53.19 56.53 25.28
C ALA A 11 -51.66 56.63 25.09
N LEU A 12 -50.90 56.34 26.13
CA LEU A 12 -49.46 56.22 26.10
C LEU A 12 -49.10 54.83 25.54
N LEU A 13 -48.58 54.75 24.30
CA LEU A 13 -48.01 53.56 23.72
C LEU A 13 -46.58 53.35 24.24
N LEU A 14 -46.39 52.42 25.17
CA LEU A 14 -45.09 51.92 25.56
C LEU A 14 -44.60 50.95 24.45
N SER A 15 -43.64 51.36 23.65
CA SER A 15 -42.91 50.49 22.73
C SER A 15 -41.83 49.70 23.51
N ILE A 16 -42.10 48.44 23.78
CA ILE A 16 -41.13 47.46 24.30
C ILE A 16 -40.31 46.98 23.11
N PRO A 17 -38.96 47.16 23.06
CA PRO A 17 -38.15 46.55 22.03
C PRO A 17 -38.08 45.02 22.31
N ILE A 18 -38.68 44.25 21.44
CA ILE A 18 -38.47 42.77 21.41
C ILE A 18 -37.05 42.54 20.92
N LEU A 19 -36.14 42.27 21.85
CA LEU A 19 -34.82 41.68 21.56
C LEU A 19 -35.08 40.26 21.08
N VAL A 20 -35.08 40.04 19.77
CA VAL A 20 -35.01 38.72 19.17
C VAL A 20 -33.59 38.19 19.42
N PHE A 21 -33.39 37.42 20.49
CA PHE A 21 -32.24 36.58 20.62
C PHE A 21 -32.36 35.50 19.52
N SER A 22 -31.61 35.68 18.44
CA SER A 22 -31.33 34.64 17.49
C SER A 22 -30.48 33.59 18.24
N CYS A 23 -31.12 32.56 18.75
CA CYS A 23 -30.42 31.33 19.10
C CYS A 23 -29.88 30.77 17.78
N GLN A 24 -28.63 31.11 17.43
CA GLN A 24 -27.84 30.25 16.59
C GLN A 24 -27.74 28.93 17.36
N ASN A 25 -28.41 27.90 16.87
CA ASN A 25 -28.10 26.55 17.31
C ASN A 25 -26.58 26.39 17.15
N PRO A 26 -25.82 25.99 18.21
CA PRO A 26 -24.48 25.55 17.99
C PRO A 26 -24.59 24.45 16.94
N SER A 27 -23.84 24.57 15.85
CA SER A 27 -23.62 23.46 14.96
C SER A 27 -23.29 22.27 15.86
N GLU A 28 -24.07 21.20 15.83
CA GLU A 28 -23.68 19.96 16.46
C GLU A 28 -22.28 19.65 15.93
N GLU A 29 -21.25 19.84 16.73
CA GLU A 29 -19.92 19.33 16.45
C GLU A 29 -20.09 17.84 16.29
N LYS A 30 -20.01 17.36 15.08
CA LYS A 30 -20.13 15.95 14.75
C LYS A 30 -18.99 15.24 15.51
N GLU A 31 -19.34 14.33 16.41
CA GLU A 31 -18.32 13.56 17.10
C GLU A 31 -17.37 12.94 16.06
N PRO A 32 -16.03 13.04 16.28
CA PRO A 32 -15.05 12.53 15.33
C PRO A 32 -15.25 11.02 15.14
N LYS A 33 -15.22 10.58 13.89
CA LYS A 33 -15.37 9.16 13.53
C LYS A 33 -14.11 8.41 13.93
N ARG A 34 -14.23 7.45 14.84
CA ARG A 34 -13.10 6.62 15.27
C ARG A 34 -13.23 5.20 14.78
N GLY A 35 -12.08 4.58 14.52
CA GLY A 35 -11.97 3.15 14.26
C GLY A 35 -12.02 2.31 15.53
N LEU A 36 -11.62 1.04 15.41
CA LEU A 36 -11.51 0.15 16.58
C LEU A 36 -10.49 0.72 17.58
N ILE A 37 -10.89 0.78 18.86
CA ILE A 37 -9.98 1.15 19.94
C ILE A 37 -9.56 -0.11 20.70
N ALA A 38 -8.24 -0.26 20.91
CA ALA A 38 -7.66 -1.33 21.71
C ALA A 38 -6.70 -0.77 22.77
N GLU A 39 -6.47 -1.53 23.85
CA GLU A 39 -5.66 -1.06 24.99
C GLU A 39 -4.21 -1.55 24.93
N LYS A 40 -3.93 -2.69 24.25
CA LYS A 40 -2.64 -3.37 24.37
C LYS A 40 -2.00 -3.70 23.02
N ALA A 41 -2.76 -4.30 22.11
CA ALA A 41 -2.23 -4.80 20.85
C ALA A 41 -3.27 -4.69 19.75
N MET A 42 -2.79 -4.52 18.51
CA MET A 42 -3.66 -4.35 17.36
C MET A 42 -3.02 -4.91 16.09
N VAL A 43 -3.86 -5.49 15.22
CA VAL A 43 -3.55 -5.84 13.84
C VAL A 43 -4.62 -5.23 12.94
N VAL A 44 -4.21 -4.52 11.90
CA VAL A 44 -5.10 -4.02 10.85
C VAL A 44 -4.64 -4.63 9.52
N SER A 45 -5.53 -5.27 8.79
CA SER A 45 -5.20 -5.93 7.51
C SER A 45 -6.39 -6.00 6.57
N ALA A 46 -6.14 -6.40 5.32
CA ALA A 46 -7.16 -6.54 4.28
C ALA A 46 -8.27 -7.58 4.58
N ARG A 47 -8.12 -8.39 5.64
CA ARG A 47 -9.09 -9.43 6.01
C ARG A 47 -9.17 -9.62 7.52
N GLY A 48 -10.39 -9.59 8.04
CA GLY A 48 -10.63 -9.76 9.47
C GLY A 48 -10.17 -11.12 10.02
N GLU A 49 -10.20 -12.19 9.20
CA GLU A 49 -9.68 -13.49 9.59
C GLU A 49 -8.18 -13.42 9.90
N ALA A 50 -7.40 -12.71 9.06
CA ALA A 50 -5.97 -12.55 9.24
C ALA A 50 -5.65 -11.67 10.46
N SER A 51 -6.36 -10.54 10.62
CA SER A 51 -6.20 -9.67 11.80
C SER A 51 -6.49 -10.42 13.09
N ARG A 52 -7.56 -11.22 13.15
CA ARG A 52 -7.93 -12.02 14.34
C ARG A 52 -6.89 -13.12 14.64
N ILE A 53 -6.34 -13.79 13.63
CA ILE A 53 -5.28 -14.81 13.84
C ILE A 53 -4.01 -14.14 14.39
N GLY A 54 -3.58 -12.99 13.85
CA GLY A 54 -2.45 -12.25 14.41
C GLY A 54 -2.65 -11.89 15.89
N ILE A 55 -3.84 -11.43 16.26
CA ILE A 55 -4.23 -11.17 17.66
C ILE A 55 -4.24 -12.45 18.51
N GLU A 56 -4.73 -13.57 17.96
CA GLU A 56 -4.71 -14.86 18.67
C GLU A 56 -3.28 -15.29 19.01
N ILE A 57 -2.35 -15.14 18.08
CA ILE A 57 -0.93 -15.47 18.31
C ILE A 57 -0.33 -14.58 19.41
N MET A 58 -0.59 -13.27 19.40
CA MET A 58 -0.12 -12.38 20.47
C MET A 58 -0.72 -12.75 21.84
N LYS A 59 -2.01 -13.10 21.92
CA LYS A 59 -2.64 -13.59 23.15
C LYS A 59 -2.08 -14.92 23.67
N LYS A 60 -1.48 -15.73 22.80
CA LYS A 60 -0.77 -16.97 23.17
C LYS A 60 0.66 -16.74 23.68
N GLY A 61 1.11 -15.49 23.75
CA GLY A 61 2.44 -15.10 24.23
C GLY A 61 3.44 -14.79 23.11
N GLY A 62 3.00 -14.80 21.86
CA GLY A 62 3.77 -14.29 20.72
C GLY A 62 3.89 -12.76 20.76
N ASN A 63 4.80 -12.23 19.96
CA ASN A 63 4.99 -10.80 19.74
C ASN A 63 4.56 -10.36 18.34
N ALA A 64 4.88 -9.12 17.96
CA ALA A 64 4.53 -8.58 16.65
C ALA A 64 5.13 -9.36 15.47
N PHE A 65 6.32 -9.98 15.63
CA PHE A 65 6.97 -10.77 14.58
C PHE A 65 6.34 -12.16 14.42
N ASP A 66 5.88 -12.77 15.51
CA ASP A 66 5.07 -13.99 15.44
C ASP A 66 3.72 -13.70 14.79
N ALA A 67 3.10 -12.57 15.13
CA ALA A 67 1.86 -12.11 14.50
C ALA A 67 2.05 -11.77 13.02
N MET A 68 3.22 -11.24 12.60
CA MET A 68 3.57 -11.02 11.20
C MET A 68 3.49 -12.32 10.41
N MET A 69 4.17 -13.38 10.86
CA MET A 69 4.13 -14.69 10.20
C MET A 69 2.71 -15.24 10.09
N ALA A 70 1.93 -15.15 11.15
CA ALA A 70 0.56 -15.64 11.19
C ALA A 70 -0.37 -14.85 10.25
N THR A 71 -0.29 -13.51 10.28
CA THR A 71 -1.12 -12.60 9.47
C THR A 71 -0.81 -12.75 7.99
N GLU A 72 0.49 -12.79 7.60
CA GLU A 72 0.92 -13.00 6.22
C GLU A 72 0.36 -14.30 5.65
N MET A 73 0.53 -15.42 6.36
CA MET A 73 0.05 -16.71 5.90
C MET A 73 -1.49 -16.81 5.92
N ALA A 74 -2.17 -16.14 6.85
CA ALA A 74 -3.62 -16.06 6.85
C ALA A 74 -4.17 -15.23 5.66
N LEU A 75 -3.46 -14.17 5.25
CA LEU A 75 -3.76 -13.43 4.03
C LEU A 75 -3.55 -14.30 2.78
N ALA A 76 -2.52 -15.13 2.74
CA ALA A 76 -2.34 -16.08 1.64
C ALA A 76 -3.52 -17.06 1.49
N VAL A 77 -4.18 -17.42 2.61
CA VAL A 77 -5.41 -18.24 2.58
C VAL A 77 -6.63 -17.43 2.17
N THR A 78 -6.87 -16.28 2.80
CA THR A 78 -8.15 -15.56 2.74
C THR A 78 -8.18 -14.44 1.70
N PHE A 79 -7.03 -14.02 1.20
CA PHE A 79 -6.86 -12.93 0.24
C PHE A 79 -5.87 -13.29 -0.88
N PRO A 80 -6.07 -14.41 -1.62
CA PRO A 80 -5.15 -14.88 -2.66
C PRO A 80 -5.00 -13.91 -3.83
N PHE A 81 -5.72 -12.81 -3.79
CA PHE A 81 -5.61 -11.66 -4.67
C PHE A 81 -4.22 -10.98 -4.60
N ALA A 82 -3.61 -10.93 -3.40
CA ALA A 82 -2.31 -10.32 -3.13
C ALA A 82 -1.54 -10.97 -1.96
N GLY A 83 -2.22 -11.55 -0.96
CA GLY A 83 -1.61 -12.36 0.10
C GLY A 83 -1.03 -13.64 -0.49
N ASN A 84 0.18 -14.06 -0.09
CA ASN A 84 0.93 -14.99 -0.90
C ASN A 84 2.01 -15.82 -0.15
N LEU A 85 2.46 -16.89 -0.83
CA LEU A 85 3.72 -17.58 -0.62
C LEU A 85 4.64 -17.41 -1.83
N GLY A 86 4.04 -17.21 -3.01
CA GLY A 86 4.72 -17.15 -4.30
C GLY A 86 5.12 -15.73 -4.72
N GLY A 87 5.16 -14.78 -3.81
CA GLY A 87 5.51 -13.39 -4.00
C GLY A 87 6.62 -12.89 -3.08
N GLY A 88 6.56 -11.62 -2.72
CA GLY A 88 7.53 -10.98 -1.84
C GLY A 88 6.99 -9.72 -1.17
N GLY A 89 7.87 -8.96 -0.51
CA GLY A 89 7.45 -7.79 0.21
C GLY A 89 8.56 -7.08 0.98
N PHE A 90 8.13 -6.15 1.82
CA PHE A 90 8.97 -5.35 2.72
C PHE A 90 8.31 -5.20 4.08
N ALA A 91 9.13 -5.15 5.13
CA ALA A 91 8.70 -4.74 6.46
C ALA A 91 9.63 -3.68 7.03
N VAL A 92 9.04 -2.66 7.65
CA VAL A 92 9.73 -1.68 8.50
C VAL A 92 9.28 -1.92 9.92
N TYR A 93 10.22 -1.98 10.86
CA TYR A 93 9.93 -2.25 12.27
C TYR A 93 10.55 -1.22 13.21
N ARG A 94 9.92 -1.09 14.36
CA ARG A 94 10.43 -0.39 15.53
C ARG A 94 10.24 -1.27 16.77
N LEU A 95 11.32 -1.58 17.44
CA LEU A 95 11.26 -2.32 18.70
C LEU A 95 10.85 -1.40 19.87
N ALA A 96 10.38 -1.99 20.94
CA ALA A 96 9.98 -1.28 22.16
C ALA A 96 11.10 -0.41 22.75
N ASN A 97 12.36 -0.79 22.56
CA ASN A 97 13.55 -0.02 22.99
C ASN A 97 13.89 1.17 22.07
N GLY A 98 13.14 1.37 20.97
CA GLY A 98 13.37 2.43 20.00
C GLY A 98 14.29 2.04 18.82
N GLU A 99 14.84 0.84 18.80
CA GLU A 99 15.60 0.32 17.64
C GLU A 99 14.68 0.22 16.42
N ILE A 100 15.15 0.70 15.28
CA ILE A 100 14.44 0.65 14.00
C ILE A 100 15.23 -0.18 13.00
N GLY A 101 14.53 -0.72 12.00
CA GLY A 101 15.17 -1.42 10.89
C GLY A 101 14.15 -1.81 9.83
N SER A 102 14.65 -2.42 8.76
CA SER A 102 13.79 -2.94 7.71
C SER A 102 14.32 -4.23 7.13
N ILE A 103 13.43 -5.04 6.58
CA ILE A 103 13.77 -6.27 5.86
C ILE A 103 13.15 -6.25 4.47
N ASP A 104 14.00 -6.56 3.48
CA ASP A 104 13.70 -6.65 2.07
C ASP A 104 13.65 -8.12 1.67
N TYR A 105 12.46 -8.60 1.39
CA TYR A 105 12.19 -9.92 0.80
C TYR A 105 11.47 -9.82 -0.54
N ARG A 106 11.80 -8.72 -1.29
CA ARG A 106 11.38 -8.51 -2.68
C ARG A 106 11.84 -9.67 -3.54
N GLU A 107 11.07 -10.03 -4.53
CA GLU A 107 11.41 -11.03 -5.51
C GLU A 107 12.72 -10.70 -6.24
N LYS A 108 13.39 -11.73 -6.75
CA LYS A 108 14.58 -11.58 -7.58
C LYS A 108 14.34 -12.10 -8.99
N ALA A 109 14.96 -11.46 -9.97
CA ALA A 109 15.04 -12.03 -11.31
C ALA A 109 15.74 -13.39 -11.27
N PRO A 110 15.21 -14.44 -11.93
CA PRO A 110 15.89 -15.73 -12.04
C PRO A 110 17.27 -15.62 -12.69
N GLY A 111 18.17 -16.56 -12.41
CA GLY A 111 19.53 -16.58 -12.96
C GLY A 111 19.61 -16.63 -14.49
N ALA A 112 18.58 -17.13 -15.15
CA ALA A 112 18.46 -17.18 -16.60
C ALA A 112 17.82 -15.90 -17.20
N ALA A 113 17.40 -14.93 -16.40
CA ALA A 113 16.82 -13.68 -16.87
C ALA A 113 17.87 -12.82 -17.59
N HIS A 114 17.46 -12.08 -18.58
CA HIS A 114 18.34 -11.15 -19.32
C HIS A 114 17.56 -9.91 -19.77
N ARG A 115 18.29 -8.81 -20.04
CA ARG A 115 17.75 -7.48 -20.32
C ARG A 115 16.61 -7.49 -21.34
N ASP A 116 16.76 -8.22 -22.43
CA ASP A 116 15.88 -8.15 -23.61
C ASP A 116 14.88 -9.31 -23.66
N MET A 117 14.66 -10.05 -22.53
CA MET A 117 13.84 -11.26 -22.52
C MET A 117 12.35 -11.04 -22.86
N TYR A 118 11.89 -9.80 -22.81
CA TYR A 118 10.51 -9.40 -23.14
C TYR A 118 10.39 -8.64 -24.45
N LEU A 119 11.48 -8.57 -25.25
CA LEU A 119 11.50 -7.88 -26.53
C LEU A 119 11.39 -8.87 -27.69
N ASP A 120 10.75 -8.45 -28.77
CA ASP A 120 10.74 -9.16 -30.05
C ASP A 120 12.04 -8.92 -30.84
N GLU A 121 12.14 -9.52 -32.04
CA GLU A 121 13.28 -9.38 -32.91
C GLU A 121 13.52 -7.93 -33.42
N ASN A 122 12.53 -7.05 -33.34
CA ASN A 122 12.61 -5.65 -33.68
C ASN A 122 13.00 -4.77 -32.49
N GLY A 123 13.11 -5.37 -31.30
CA GLY A 123 13.35 -4.68 -30.03
C GLY A 123 12.11 -4.00 -29.44
N ASP A 124 10.91 -4.42 -29.83
CA ASP A 124 9.65 -3.93 -29.26
C ASP A 124 9.13 -4.87 -28.16
N VAL A 125 8.51 -4.30 -27.13
CA VAL A 125 7.98 -5.08 -25.99
C VAL A 125 6.86 -5.99 -26.46
N ILE A 126 6.97 -7.30 -26.14
CA ILE A 126 5.94 -8.30 -26.42
C ILE A 126 4.79 -8.12 -25.40
N PRO A 127 3.59 -7.71 -25.82
CA PRO A 127 2.50 -7.43 -24.91
C PRO A 127 2.10 -8.64 -24.05
N GLY A 128 2.02 -8.44 -22.73
CA GLY A 128 1.55 -9.43 -21.78
C GLY A 128 2.59 -10.48 -21.35
N LEU A 129 3.78 -10.53 -21.97
CA LEU A 129 4.79 -11.54 -21.64
C LEU A 129 5.40 -11.35 -20.24
N SER A 130 5.52 -10.11 -19.78
CA SER A 130 5.97 -9.78 -18.42
C SER A 130 4.87 -9.85 -17.36
N THR A 131 3.58 -9.94 -17.75
CA THR A 131 2.45 -9.85 -16.81
C THR A 131 1.68 -11.15 -16.63
N LYS A 132 1.75 -12.10 -17.58
CA LYS A 132 0.96 -13.34 -17.59
C LYS A 132 1.82 -14.55 -17.92
N GLY A 133 1.62 -15.64 -17.16
CA GLY A 133 2.33 -16.92 -17.36
C GLY A 133 3.65 -17.02 -16.62
N ALA A 134 4.31 -18.15 -16.74
CA ALA A 134 5.44 -18.54 -15.89
C ALA A 134 6.69 -17.65 -16.10
N LEU A 135 6.89 -17.09 -17.28
CA LEU A 135 8.00 -16.15 -17.57
C LEU A 135 7.88 -14.82 -16.83
N ALA A 136 6.68 -14.43 -16.41
CA ALA A 136 6.45 -13.19 -15.68
C ALA A 136 6.88 -13.25 -14.21
N SER A 137 7.23 -14.45 -13.70
CA SER A 137 7.45 -14.66 -12.26
C SER A 137 8.91 -14.50 -11.87
N GLY A 138 9.14 -13.66 -10.84
CA GLY A 138 10.40 -13.61 -10.10
C GLY A 138 10.50 -14.71 -9.04
N VAL A 139 11.71 -14.95 -8.54
CA VAL A 139 12.00 -15.89 -7.45
C VAL A 139 11.33 -15.39 -6.17
N PRO A 140 10.42 -16.15 -5.53
CA PRO A 140 9.66 -15.70 -4.38
C PRO A 140 10.50 -15.44 -3.13
N GLY A 141 10.15 -14.39 -2.36
CA GLY A 141 10.85 -14.00 -1.15
C GLY A 141 10.07 -14.11 0.15
N THR A 142 8.73 -14.19 0.09
CA THR A 142 7.85 -14.09 1.27
C THR A 142 8.25 -15.05 2.40
N ILE A 143 8.42 -16.33 2.12
CA ILE A 143 8.78 -17.33 3.15
C ILE A 143 10.14 -17.02 3.77
N ALA A 144 11.13 -16.60 2.98
CA ALA A 144 12.45 -16.22 3.52
C ALA A 144 12.34 -15.02 4.46
N GLY A 145 11.64 -13.96 4.03
CA GLY A 145 11.53 -12.75 4.83
C GLY A 145 10.83 -12.94 6.16
N ILE A 146 9.67 -13.61 6.16
CA ILE A 146 8.92 -13.83 7.40
C ILE A 146 9.63 -14.78 8.38
N PHE A 147 10.29 -15.83 7.87
CA PHE A 147 11.08 -16.71 8.72
C PHE A 147 12.33 -16.04 9.28
N GLU A 148 13.01 -15.22 8.48
CA GLU A 148 14.18 -14.45 8.93
C GLU A 148 13.80 -13.44 10.04
N ALA A 149 12.72 -12.69 9.85
CA ALA A 149 12.23 -11.73 10.85
C ALA A 149 11.75 -12.44 12.13
N GLN A 150 10.98 -13.52 11.99
CA GLN A 150 10.48 -14.31 13.11
C GLN A 150 11.61 -15.00 13.88
N SER A 151 12.57 -15.60 13.19
CA SER A 151 13.73 -16.27 13.83
C SER A 151 14.58 -15.30 14.65
N LYS A 152 14.69 -14.03 14.18
CA LYS A 152 15.50 -13.01 14.87
C LYS A 152 14.81 -12.42 16.09
N PHE A 153 13.50 -12.21 16.02
CA PHE A 153 12.76 -11.40 16.99
C PHE A 153 11.54 -12.11 17.61
N GLY A 154 11.06 -13.20 17.02
CA GLY A 154 9.89 -13.94 17.48
C GLY A 154 10.13 -14.70 18.78
N LYS A 155 9.06 -15.21 19.36
CA LYS A 155 9.04 -15.92 20.65
C LYS A 155 8.51 -17.34 20.56
N LEU A 156 7.65 -17.61 19.58
CA LEU A 156 6.95 -18.89 19.44
C LEU A 156 7.59 -19.73 18.35
N GLU A 157 7.37 -21.05 18.44
CA GLU A 157 7.78 -21.96 17.36
C GLU A 157 6.88 -21.78 16.13
N PRO A 158 7.43 -21.82 14.90
CA PRO A 158 6.64 -21.68 13.67
C PRO A 158 5.43 -22.61 13.58
N LYS A 159 5.52 -23.81 14.16
CA LYS A 159 4.43 -24.78 14.19
C LYS A 159 3.24 -24.26 15.02
N GLU A 160 3.50 -23.58 16.14
CA GLU A 160 2.45 -22.99 16.98
C GLU A 160 1.81 -21.81 16.28
N ILE A 161 2.60 -21.00 15.58
CA ILE A 161 2.15 -19.82 14.84
C ILE A 161 1.28 -20.23 13.65
N LEU A 162 1.71 -21.23 12.88
CA LEU A 162 1.04 -21.61 11.64
C LEU A 162 -0.18 -22.54 11.85
N GLN A 163 -0.34 -23.19 13.01
CA GLN A 163 -1.44 -24.10 13.24
C GLN A 163 -2.83 -23.49 12.98
N PRO A 164 -3.18 -22.29 13.52
CA PRO A 164 -4.49 -21.68 13.26
C PRO A 164 -4.69 -21.31 11.77
N VAL A 165 -3.60 -21.01 11.05
CA VAL A 165 -3.65 -20.74 9.61
C VAL A 165 -3.91 -22.01 8.80
N ILE A 166 -3.24 -23.12 9.18
CA ILE A 166 -3.46 -24.44 8.59
C ILE A 166 -4.93 -24.87 8.78
N ASP A 167 -5.45 -24.67 10.00
CA ASP A 167 -6.83 -24.96 10.32
C ASP A 167 -7.80 -24.10 9.50
N LEU A 168 -7.49 -22.81 9.30
CA LEU A 168 -8.25 -21.90 8.43
C LEU A 168 -8.26 -22.39 6.98
N ALA A 169 -7.12 -22.78 6.43
CA ALA A 169 -7.03 -23.30 5.07
C ALA A 169 -7.83 -24.60 4.87
N ARG A 170 -7.87 -25.49 5.88
CA ARG A 170 -8.63 -26.74 5.88
C ARG A 170 -10.13 -26.58 6.08
N ASN A 171 -10.50 -25.75 7.05
CA ASN A 171 -11.91 -25.52 7.39
C ASN A 171 -12.55 -24.56 6.41
N GLY A 172 -11.76 -23.66 5.82
CA GLY A 172 -12.15 -22.69 4.82
C GLY A 172 -12.63 -21.37 5.41
N PHE A 173 -12.77 -20.41 4.52
CA PHE A 173 -13.34 -19.09 4.78
C PHE A 173 -14.53 -18.83 3.85
N VAL A 174 -15.43 -17.93 4.27
CA VAL A 174 -16.63 -17.60 3.49
C VAL A 174 -16.28 -16.51 2.48
N VAL A 175 -16.63 -16.77 1.21
CA VAL A 175 -16.44 -15.83 0.10
C VAL A 175 -17.38 -14.64 0.25
N SER A 176 -16.84 -13.45 0.32
CA SER A 176 -17.64 -12.22 0.33
C SER A 176 -18.15 -11.85 -1.07
N THR A 177 -19.07 -10.89 -1.15
CA THR A 177 -19.56 -10.36 -2.44
C THR A 177 -18.42 -9.74 -3.26
N GLN A 178 -17.50 -9.02 -2.61
CA GLN A 178 -16.36 -8.39 -3.28
C GLN A 178 -15.38 -9.45 -3.79
N GLN A 179 -15.09 -10.48 -2.99
CA GLN A 179 -14.23 -11.59 -3.41
C GLN A 179 -14.83 -12.39 -4.57
N ALA A 180 -16.13 -12.69 -4.52
CA ALA A 180 -16.81 -13.37 -5.62
C ALA A 180 -16.65 -12.61 -6.94
N GLY A 181 -16.86 -11.29 -6.92
CA GLY A 181 -16.64 -10.43 -8.09
C GLY A 181 -15.21 -10.48 -8.63
N ARG A 182 -14.21 -10.43 -7.73
CA ARG A 182 -12.79 -10.55 -8.11
C ARG A 182 -12.47 -11.91 -8.71
N LEU A 183 -12.90 -12.99 -8.09
CA LEU A 183 -12.69 -14.37 -8.59
C LEU A 183 -13.36 -14.57 -9.95
N GLN A 184 -14.56 -14.05 -10.13
CA GLN A 184 -15.26 -14.10 -11.41
C GLN A 184 -14.51 -13.35 -12.51
N SER A 185 -13.94 -12.17 -12.20
CA SER A 185 -13.22 -11.34 -13.18
C SER A 185 -11.95 -11.99 -13.73
N ILE A 186 -11.28 -12.87 -12.93
CA ILE A 186 -10.04 -13.52 -13.33
C ILE A 186 -10.22 -14.96 -13.80
N ARG A 187 -11.43 -15.53 -13.62
CA ARG A 187 -11.70 -16.96 -13.83
C ARG A 187 -11.24 -17.47 -15.20
N GLU A 188 -11.58 -16.76 -16.26
CA GLU A 188 -11.27 -17.19 -17.62
C GLU A 188 -9.77 -17.16 -17.90
N VAL A 189 -9.07 -16.11 -17.46
CA VAL A 189 -7.62 -16.03 -17.65
C VAL A 189 -6.86 -17.08 -16.79
N VAL A 190 -7.37 -17.40 -15.61
CA VAL A 190 -6.81 -18.48 -14.77
C VAL A 190 -6.97 -19.85 -15.45
N ARG A 191 -8.13 -20.10 -16.08
CA ARG A 191 -8.37 -21.32 -16.88
C ARG A 191 -7.49 -21.37 -18.13
N GLU A 192 -7.33 -20.25 -18.81
CA GLU A 192 -6.44 -20.14 -19.97
C GLU A 192 -5.00 -20.55 -19.62
N VAL A 193 -4.51 -20.05 -18.47
CA VAL A 193 -3.13 -20.28 -18.05
C VAL A 193 -2.92 -21.70 -17.48
N ASN A 194 -3.85 -22.21 -16.64
CA ASN A 194 -3.64 -23.44 -15.86
C ASN A 194 -4.48 -24.63 -16.33
N GLY A 195 -5.37 -24.42 -17.31
CA GLY A 195 -6.32 -25.45 -17.77
C GLY A 195 -7.67 -25.40 -17.05
N GLU A 196 -8.66 -26.06 -17.66
CA GLU A 196 -10.07 -25.99 -17.28
C GLU A 196 -10.38 -26.44 -15.83
N ASN A 197 -9.58 -27.36 -15.29
CA ASN A 197 -9.85 -28.03 -14.02
C ASN A 197 -9.11 -27.41 -12.82
N THR A 198 -8.39 -26.31 -13.01
CA THR A 198 -7.67 -25.60 -11.92
C THR A 198 -8.62 -25.13 -10.81
N PHE A 199 -8.13 -25.09 -9.59
CA PHE A 199 -8.93 -24.80 -8.39
C PHE A 199 -9.67 -23.46 -8.51
N TYR A 200 -9.00 -22.37 -8.88
CA TYR A 200 -9.62 -21.04 -9.06
C TYR A 200 -10.27 -20.82 -10.44
N GLY A 201 -10.22 -21.82 -11.34
CA GLY A 201 -11.01 -21.87 -12.56
C GLY A 201 -12.48 -22.25 -12.32
N LYS A 202 -12.86 -22.67 -11.12
CA LYS A 202 -14.24 -22.96 -10.73
C LYS A 202 -15.02 -21.67 -10.53
N GLU A 203 -16.34 -21.81 -10.52
CA GLU A 203 -17.22 -20.71 -10.12
C GLU A 203 -17.29 -20.63 -8.59
N TRP A 204 -17.06 -19.42 -8.06
CA TRP A 204 -17.16 -19.12 -6.65
C TRP A 204 -18.15 -17.97 -6.45
N ASN A 205 -19.18 -18.22 -5.64
CA ASN A 205 -20.24 -17.25 -5.35
C ASN A 205 -20.11 -16.72 -3.92
N ALA A 206 -20.69 -15.55 -3.66
CA ALA A 206 -20.80 -15.04 -2.30
C ALA A 206 -21.54 -16.04 -1.40
N GLY A 207 -20.99 -16.32 -0.23
CA GLY A 207 -21.50 -17.32 0.70
C GLY A 207 -20.90 -18.73 0.53
N ASP A 208 -20.21 -19.02 -0.56
CA ASP A 208 -19.46 -20.28 -0.69
C ASP A 208 -18.32 -20.34 0.32
N THR A 209 -17.89 -21.54 0.66
CA THR A 209 -16.72 -21.75 1.52
C THR A 209 -15.55 -22.30 0.72
N ILE A 210 -14.47 -21.53 0.61
CA ILE A 210 -13.23 -21.96 -0.02
C ILE A 210 -12.38 -22.71 1.00
N LYS A 211 -12.13 -24.00 0.74
CA LYS A 211 -11.21 -24.87 1.48
C LYS A 211 -10.02 -25.18 0.59
N ASN A 212 -8.84 -24.71 0.96
CA ASN A 212 -7.61 -24.90 0.19
C ASN A 212 -6.74 -25.98 0.86
N ILE A 213 -7.04 -27.23 0.59
CA ILE A 213 -6.34 -28.38 1.21
C ILE A 213 -4.88 -28.45 0.77
N ALA A 214 -4.60 -28.15 -0.50
CA ALA A 214 -3.22 -28.16 -1.01
C ALA A 214 -2.35 -27.10 -0.30
N LEU A 215 -2.90 -25.89 -0.04
CA LEU A 215 -2.21 -24.87 0.74
C LEU A 215 -2.02 -25.30 2.20
N ALA A 216 -3.04 -25.92 2.82
CA ALA A 216 -2.91 -26.42 4.19
C ALA A 216 -1.77 -27.45 4.32
N GLU A 217 -1.67 -28.40 3.37
CA GLU A 217 -0.60 -29.40 3.33
C GLU A 217 0.77 -28.75 3.08
N THR A 218 0.83 -27.71 2.25
CA THR A 218 2.06 -26.95 2.03
C THR A 218 2.51 -26.23 3.29
N LEU A 219 1.58 -25.54 3.98
CA LEU A 219 1.85 -24.88 5.25
C LEU A 219 2.26 -25.85 6.36
N GLU A 220 1.69 -27.08 6.41
CA GLU A 220 2.12 -28.12 7.35
C GLU A 220 3.56 -28.58 7.12
N ARG A 221 3.96 -28.73 5.85
CA ARG A 221 5.35 -29.05 5.53
C ARG A 221 6.29 -27.93 5.95
N ILE A 222 5.92 -26.67 5.66
CA ILE A 222 6.69 -25.49 6.05
C ILE A 222 6.76 -25.35 7.57
N ALA A 223 5.65 -25.55 8.30
CA ALA A 223 5.61 -25.51 9.75
C ALA A 223 6.50 -26.58 10.41
N SER A 224 6.67 -27.72 9.73
CA SER A 224 7.46 -28.86 10.24
C SER A 224 8.94 -28.79 9.90
N ASN A 225 9.30 -28.23 8.74
CA ASN A 225 10.65 -28.26 8.18
C ASN A 225 11.27 -26.86 8.04
N GLY A 226 10.53 -25.79 8.39
CA GLY A 226 11.01 -24.40 8.31
C GLY A 226 11.11 -23.86 6.89
N ARG A 227 11.87 -22.79 6.76
CA ARG A 227 12.13 -22.06 5.50
C ARG A 227 12.62 -23.00 4.38
N ASP A 228 13.48 -23.95 4.72
CA ASP A 228 14.15 -24.80 3.72
C ASP A 228 13.18 -25.75 2.99
N GLU A 229 12.02 -26.04 3.54
CA GLU A 229 10.96 -26.77 2.82
C GLU A 229 10.52 -26.03 1.55
N PHE A 230 10.41 -24.70 1.61
CA PHE A 230 10.00 -23.89 0.47
C PHE A 230 11.11 -23.71 -0.56
N TYR A 231 12.39 -23.64 -0.13
CA TYR A 231 13.50 -23.28 -1.02
C TYR A 231 14.34 -24.49 -1.47
N GLN A 232 14.31 -25.61 -0.77
CA GLN A 232 15.15 -26.80 -1.04
C GLN A 232 14.40 -28.12 -0.86
N GLY A 233 13.20 -28.08 -0.27
CA GLY A 233 12.42 -29.27 0.06
C GLY A 233 11.51 -29.74 -1.07
N LYS A 234 10.48 -30.49 -0.68
CA LYS A 234 9.47 -31.03 -1.61
C LYS A 234 8.71 -29.87 -2.30
N THR A 235 8.43 -28.80 -1.58
CA THR A 235 7.71 -27.63 -2.12
C THR A 235 8.52 -26.97 -3.24
N ALA A 236 9.84 -26.77 -3.07
CA ALA A 236 10.73 -26.24 -4.10
C ALA A 236 10.66 -27.05 -5.40
N LYS A 237 10.78 -28.38 -5.29
CA LYS A 237 10.73 -29.29 -6.44
C LYS A 237 9.42 -29.18 -7.22
N ILE A 238 8.29 -29.24 -6.53
CA ILE A 238 6.97 -29.14 -7.17
C ILE A 238 6.82 -27.78 -7.86
N LEU A 239 7.26 -26.70 -7.21
CA LEU A 239 7.21 -25.34 -7.78
C LEU A 239 8.03 -25.27 -9.07
N VAL A 240 9.31 -25.67 -9.03
CA VAL A 240 10.21 -25.60 -10.18
C VAL A 240 9.70 -26.48 -11.33
N ASP A 241 9.33 -27.73 -11.03
CA ASP A 241 8.79 -28.65 -12.04
C ASP A 241 7.55 -28.08 -12.74
N HIS A 242 6.65 -27.44 -11.98
CA HIS A 242 5.44 -26.83 -12.54
C HIS A 242 5.79 -25.61 -13.40
N MET A 243 6.61 -24.69 -12.89
CA MET A 243 6.99 -23.47 -13.60
C MET A 243 7.73 -23.79 -14.91
N GLN A 244 8.65 -24.75 -14.89
CA GLN A 244 9.39 -25.15 -16.10
C GLN A 244 8.48 -25.82 -17.14
N LYS A 245 7.52 -26.65 -16.74
CA LYS A 245 6.51 -27.21 -17.65
C LYS A 245 5.68 -26.14 -18.37
N MET A 246 5.50 -24.99 -17.71
CA MET A 246 4.79 -23.84 -18.27
C MET A 246 5.71 -22.86 -19.03
N GLY A 247 6.98 -23.19 -19.24
CA GLY A 247 7.95 -22.37 -19.95
C GLY A 247 8.62 -21.28 -19.10
N GLY A 248 8.50 -21.36 -17.76
CA GLY A 248 9.22 -20.49 -16.82
C GLY A 248 10.69 -20.86 -16.72
N ILE A 249 11.48 -19.95 -16.16
CA ILE A 249 12.94 -20.03 -16.08
C ILE A 249 13.49 -20.13 -14.65
N ILE A 250 12.62 -20.21 -13.63
CA ILE A 250 13.04 -20.41 -12.23
C ILE A 250 13.61 -21.83 -12.08
N THR A 251 14.75 -21.96 -11.39
CA THR A 251 15.44 -23.21 -11.11
C THR A 251 15.49 -23.53 -9.62
N GLU A 252 15.86 -24.78 -9.26
CA GLU A 252 16.09 -25.16 -7.87
C GLU A 252 17.27 -24.34 -7.27
N GLU A 253 18.26 -24.01 -8.08
CA GLU A 253 19.40 -23.18 -7.68
C GLU A 253 18.99 -21.75 -7.37
N ASP A 254 18.07 -21.17 -8.15
CA ASP A 254 17.52 -19.82 -7.90
C ASP A 254 16.79 -19.77 -6.55
N LEU A 255 15.97 -20.80 -6.26
CA LEU A 255 15.28 -20.92 -4.98
C LEU A 255 16.28 -21.08 -3.83
N ALA A 256 17.21 -22.03 -3.93
CA ALA A 256 18.18 -22.33 -2.88
C ALA A 256 19.09 -21.14 -2.54
N ALA A 257 19.39 -20.29 -3.54
CA ALA A 257 20.21 -19.09 -3.39
C ALA A 257 19.44 -17.84 -2.92
N TYR A 258 18.12 -17.94 -2.75
CA TYR A 258 17.35 -16.77 -2.32
C TYR A 258 17.58 -16.47 -0.84
N GLU A 259 17.92 -15.20 -0.55
CA GLU A 259 18.05 -14.67 0.81
C GLU A 259 17.33 -13.33 0.91
N ALA A 260 16.62 -13.09 2.01
CA ALA A 260 16.13 -11.77 2.39
C ALA A 260 17.30 -10.87 2.81
N ALA A 261 17.15 -9.57 2.67
CA ALA A 261 18.19 -8.61 3.02
C ALA A 261 17.71 -7.66 4.13
N TRP A 262 18.50 -7.51 5.20
CA TRP A 262 18.30 -6.44 6.15
C TRP A 262 18.79 -5.13 5.52
N ARG A 263 17.96 -4.06 5.60
CA ARG A 263 18.27 -2.74 5.04
C ARG A 263 18.16 -1.69 6.15
N GLU A 264 18.99 -0.65 6.08
CA GLU A 264 18.77 0.55 6.87
C GLU A 264 17.56 1.29 6.30
N PRO A 265 16.53 1.60 7.10
CA PRO A 265 15.34 2.30 6.60
C PRO A 265 15.70 3.74 6.19
N ILE A 266 14.92 4.32 5.29
CA ILE A 266 14.96 5.76 5.01
C ILE A 266 14.33 6.50 6.19
N VAL A 267 15.07 7.47 6.75
CA VAL A 267 14.60 8.29 7.87
C VAL A 267 14.74 9.74 7.50
N PHE A 268 13.68 10.50 7.68
CA PHE A 268 13.67 11.95 7.47
C PHE A 268 12.66 12.62 8.41
N ASP A 269 12.83 13.92 8.59
CA ASP A 269 11.91 14.72 9.40
C ASP A 269 10.91 15.46 8.50
N TYR A 270 9.69 15.63 9.00
CA TYR A 270 8.65 16.52 8.50
C TYR A 270 8.09 17.29 9.68
N LYS A 271 8.45 18.58 9.80
CA LYS A 271 8.19 19.36 11.01
C LYS A 271 8.71 18.61 12.26
N GLU A 272 7.87 18.36 13.27
CA GLU A 272 8.28 17.58 14.45
C GLU A 272 8.09 16.06 14.30
N LEU A 273 7.64 15.59 13.15
CA LEU A 273 7.51 14.16 12.88
C LEU A 273 8.83 13.60 12.36
N ARG A 274 9.20 12.42 12.87
CA ARG A 274 10.26 11.59 12.31
C ARG A 274 9.62 10.44 11.55
N VAL A 275 9.78 10.41 10.23
CA VAL A 275 9.21 9.39 9.34
C VAL A 275 10.27 8.33 9.03
N ILE A 276 9.90 7.07 9.19
CA ILE A 276 10.76 5.90 9.01
C ILE A 276 10.08 5.01 7.97
N SER A 277 10.68 4.87 6.79
CA SER A 277 10.06 4.16 5.67
C SER A 277 11.04 3.25 4.95
N MET A 278 10.58 2.48 3.99
CA MET A 278 11.37 1.45 3.33
C MET A 278 12.44 2.04 2.41
N ALA A 279 13.65 1.49 2.50
CA ALA A 279 14.77 1.80 1.62
C ALA A 279 14.64 1.12 0.24
N PRO A 280 15.41 1.56 -0.78
CA PRO A 280 15.53 0.83 -2.04
C PRO A 280 15.87 -0.67 -1.84
N PRO A 281 15.32 -1.58 -2.67
CA PRO A 281 14.64 -1.34 -3.94
C PRO A 281 13.19 -0.83 -3.83
N SER A 282 12.69 -0.48 -2.64
CA SER A 282 11.49 0.35 -2.55
C SER A 282 11.83 1.80 -2.87
N SER A 283 11.07 2.41 -3.76
CA SER A 283 11.14 3.84 -4.00
C SER A 283 10.40 4.66 -2.93
N GLY A 284 9.59 3.98 -2.11
CA GLY A 284 8.63 4.61 -1.21
C GLY A 284 9.26 5.60 -0.25
N GLY A 285 10.29 5.19 0.50
CA GLY A 285 10.91 6.03 1.52
C GLY A 285 11.52 7.33 0.97
N VAL A 286 12.23 7.25 -0.14
CA VAL A 286 12.82 8.44 -0.79
C VAL A 286 11.73 9.34 -1.36
N THR A 287 10.79 8.78 -2.11
CA THR A 287 9.76 9.58 -2.80
C THR A 287 8.78 10.26 -1.82
N ILE A 288 8.38 9.56 -0.74
CA ILE A 288 7.53 10.19 0.31
C ILE A 288 8.30 11.29 1.06
N GLY A 289 9.61 11.07 1.31
CA GLY A 289 10.48 12.08 1.91
C GLY A 289 10.56 13.33 1.06
N GLN A 290 10.78 13.18 -0.25
CA GLN A 290 10.76 14.31 -1.18
C GLN A 290 9.42 15.04 -1.19
N ILE A 291 8.29 14.32 -1.27
CA ILE A 291 6.95 14.94 -1.29
C ILE A 291 6.72 15.75 -0.02
N LEU A 292 6.92 15.15 1.17
CA LEU A 292 6.65 15.81 2.44
C LEU A 292 7.59 17.02 2.66
N LYS A 293 8.89 16.89 2.42
CA LYS A 293 9.84 18.01 2.55
C LYS A 293 9.56 19.14 1.55
N MET A 294 9.15 18.84 0.31
CA MET A 294 8.79 19.87 -0.66
C MET A 294 7.54 20.66 -0.28
N VAL A 295 6.58 20.05 0.44
CA VAL A 295 5.37 20.76 0.88
C VAL A 295 5.49 21.40 2.27
N GLU A 296 6.50 21.04 3.05
CA GLU A 296 6.72 21.54 4.42
C GLU A 296 6.72 23.08 4.56
N PRO A 297 7.28 23.86 3.61
CA PRO A 297 7.27 25.32 3.70
C PRO A 297 5.88 25.98 3.54
N TYR A 298 4.86 25.21 3.15
CA TYR A 298 3.52 25.71 2.89
C TYR A 298 2.58 25.49 4.08
N ASP A 299 1.71 26.46 4.35
CA ASP A 299 0.65 26.34 5.37
C ASP A 299 -0.54 25.55 4.81
N LEU A 300 -0.40 24.20 4.82
CA LEU A 300 -1.42 23.31 4.26
C LEU A 300 -2.75 23.41 5.02
N GLN A 301 -2.70 23.65 6.34
CA GLN A 301 -3.89 23.84 7.16
C GLN A 301 -4.69 25.07 6.73
N ALA A 302 -4.01 26.20 6.52
CA ALA A 302 -4.66 27.43 6.05
C ALA A 302 -5.21 27.31 4.62
N MET A 303 -4.60 26.49 3.77
CA MET A 303 -5.13 26.20 2.43
C MET A 303 -6.45 25.41 2.49
N GLY A 304 -6.63 24.57 3.50
CA GLY A 304 -7.80 23.69 3.68
C GLY A 304 -7.69 22.36 2.94
N HIS A 305 -8.17 21.32 3.59
CA HIS A 305 -8.12 19.94 3.07
C HIS A 305 -8.77 19.82 1.68
N ASN A 306 -8.03 19.28 0.73
CA ASN A 306 -8.45 19.08 -0.66
C ASN A 306 -8.95 20.33 -1.40
N SER A 307 -8.58 21.54 -0.94
CA SER A 307 -8.79 22.77 -1.69
C SER A 307 -7.96 22.79 -2.98
N ALA A 308 -8.27 23.69 -3.90
CA ALA A 308 -7.51 23.83 -5.16
C ALA A 308 -6.02 24.15 -4.92
N ASP A 309 -5.71 25.00 -3.93
CA ASP A 309 -4.34 25.37 -3.60
C ASP A 309 -3.58 24.20 -2.95
N TYR A 310 -4.22 23.44 -2.04
CA TYR A 310 -3.67 22.23 -1.47
C TYR A 310 -3.38 21.17 -2.55
N VAL A 311 -4.36 20.89 -3.41
CA VAL A 311 -4.21 19.93 -4.52
C VAL A 311 -3.08 20.35 -5.46
N GLN A 312 -2.99 21.65 -5.77
CA GLN A 312 -1.94 22.19 -6.61
C GLN A 312 -0.54 21.96 -6.03
N VAL A 313 -0.28 22.41 -4.81
CA VAL A 313 1.03 22.30 -4.16
C VAL A 313 1.47 20.83 -4.05
N LEU A 314 0.56 19.97 -3.61
CA LEU A 314 0.87 18.55 -3.45
C LEU A 314 1.09 17.85 -4.81
N THR A 315 0.32 18.19 -5.85
CA THR A 315 0.51 17.70 -7.22
C THR A 315 1.88 18.08 -7.76
N GLU A 316 2.32 19.30 -7.54
CA GLU A 316 3.63 19.78 -8.01
C GLU A 316 4.79 19.09 -7.28
N ALA A 317 4.65 18.81 -5.98
CA ALA A 317 5.61 18.00 -5.24
C ALA A 317 5.64 16.55 -5.75
N MET A 318 4.49 15.92 -5.91
CA MET A 318 4.37 14.57 -6.47
C MET A 318 5.02 14.47 -7.86
N ARG A 319 4.74 15.41 -8.76
CA ARG A 319 5.31 15.47 -10.12
C ARG A 319 6.83 15.39 -10.09
N ARG A 320 7.49 16.18 -9.24
CA ARG A 320 8.94 16.26 -9.13
C ARG A 320 9.55 15.03 -8.49
N ALA A 321 8.95 14.55 -7.41
CA ALA A 321 9.39 13.35 -6.72
C ALA A 321 9.32 12.09 -7.60
N TYR A 322 8.26 11.94 -8.39
CA TYR A 322 8.14 10.81 -9.33
C TYR A 322 9.07 10.92 -10.53
N ALA A 323 9.43 12.13 -10.98
CA ALA A 323 10.47 12.32 -12.00
C ALA A 323 11.83 11.81 -11.50
N ASP A 324 12.21 12.17 -10.28
CA ASP A 324 13.46 11.70 -9.64
C ASP A 324 13.42 10.18 -9.40
N ARG A 325 12.28 9.66 -8.89
CA ARG A 325 12.07 8.22 -8.70
C ARG A 325 12.38 7.41 -9.95
N ASN A 326 11.83 7.82 -11.06
CA ASN A 326 11.93 7.07 -12.31
C ASN A 326 13.33 7.07 -12.91
N TYR A 327 14.13 8.07 -12.59
CA TYR A 327 15.49 8.22 -13.11
C TYR A 327 16.55 7.57 -12.23
N TYR A 328 16.48 7.78 -10.91
CA TYR A 328 17.56 7.44 -9.99
C TYR A 328 17.40 6.09 -9.27
N LEU A 329 16.14 5.60 -9.08
CA LEU A 329 15.90 4.50 -8.16
C LEU A 329 15.91 3.13 -8.84
N GLY A 330 16.43 2.13 -8.12
CA GLY A 330 16.57 0.74 -8.53
C GLY A 330 17.06 -0.12 -7.37
N ASP A 331 17.60 -1.30 -7.67
CA ASP A 331 18.20 -2.17 -6.67
C ASP A 331 19.58 -1.63 -6.22
N PRO A 332 19.75 -1.28 -4.93
CA PRO A 332 21.00 -0.71 -4.43
C PRO A 332 22.18 -1.69 -4.47
N ASP A 333 21.91 -3.00 -4.61
CA ASP A 333 22.97 -4.01 -4.77
C ASP A 333 23.54 -4.01 -6.20
N PHE A 334 22.91 -3.29 -7.16
CA PHE A 334 23.29 -3.22 -8.58
C PHE A 334 23.56 -1.80 -9.07
N VAL A 335 23.01 -0.77 -8.44
CA VAL A 335 23.17 0.63 -8.84
C VAL A 335 23.41 1.52 -7.64
N GLU A 336 24.26 2.54 -7.82
CA GLU A 336 24.46 3.58 -6.81
C GLU A 336 23.28 4.57 -6.86
N ILE A 337 22.67 4.81 -5.71
CA ILE A 337 21.52 5.70 -5.56
C ILE A 337 21.91 6.87 -4.66
N PRO A 338 21.84 8.13 -5.13
CA PRO A 338 22.24 9.31 -4.36
C PRO A 338 21.15 9.71 -3.36
N ILE A 339 20.92 8.89 -2.32
CA ILE A 339 19.80 9.07 -1.37
C ILE A 339 19.93 10.39 -0.60
N ASP A 340 21.13 10.71 -0.12
CA ASP A 340 21.39 11.91 0.68
C ASP A 340 21.12 13.18 -0.15
N GLU A 341 21.53 13.19 -1.41
CA GLU A 341 21.30 14.31 -2.32
C GLU A 341 19.80 14.43 -2.69
N LEU A 342 19.13 13.31 -2.90
CA LEU A 342 17.68 13.31 -3.23
C LEU A 342 16.80 13.80 -2.07
N LEU A 343 17.28 13.72 -0.83
CA LEU A 343 16.57 14.18 0.37
C LEU A 343 17.16 15.49 0.95
N ASP A 344 18.15 16.08 0.28
CA ASP A 344 18.75 17.33 0.70
C ASP A 344 17.78 18.52 0.57
N ASP A 345 17.70 19.36 1.60
CA ASP A 345 16.74 20.47 1.67
C ASP A 345 16.97 21.53 0.60
N ASP A 346 18.22 21.84 0.27
CA ASP A 346 18.54 22.84 -0.76
C ASP A 346 18.18 22.29 -2.16
N TYR A 347 18.44 21.00 -2.42
CA TYR A 347 18.01 20.33 -3.63
C TYR A 347 16.49 20.36 -3.78
N LEU A 348 15.73 19.99 -2.75
CA LEU A 348 14.27 19.95 -2.81
C LEU A 348 13.65 21.34 -2.95
N LYS A 349 14.25 22.35 -2.32
CA LYS A 349 13.89 23.75 -2.50
C LYS A 349 14.14 24.23 -3.93
N GLU A 350 15.28 23.84 -4.54
CA GLU A 350 15.56 24.15 -5.94
C GLU A 350 14.53 23.47 -6.86
N ARG A 351 14.20 22.19 -6.60
CA ARG A 351 13.17 21.45 -7.35
C ARG A 351 11.82 22.18 -7.34
N MET A 352 11.39 22.72 -6.20
CA MET A 352 10.16 23.52 -6.08
C MET A 352 10.32 24.96 -6.59
N GLY A 353 11.53 25.43 -6.89
CA GLY A 353 11.78 26.79 -7.38
C GLY A 353 11.09 27.14 -8.71
N SER A 354 10.73 26.15 -9.50
CA SER A 354 9.96 26.32 -10.74
C SER A 354 8.43 26.30 -10.53
N PHE A 355 7.96 26.07 -9.32
CA PHE A 355 6.52 26.07 -9.01
C PHE A 355 5.90 27.45 -9.21
N ASN A 356 4.80 27.50 -9.95
CA ASN A 356 4.04 28.72 -10.19
C ASN A 356 2.60 28.54 -9.66
N PRO A 357 2.16 29.33 -8.67
CA PRO A 357 0.81 29.20 -8.12
C PRO A 357 -0.32 29.57 -9.11
N GLU A 358 0.00 30.24 -10.23
CA GLU A 358 -0.98 30.65 -11.23
C GLU A 358 -1.19 29.62 -12.36
N MET A 359 -0.29 28.65 -12.52
CA MET A 359 -0.39 27.66 -13.60
C MET A 359 0.37 26.37 -13.31
N ALA A 360 -0.11 25.28 -13.88
CA ALA A 360 0.56 23.97 -13.81
C ALA A 360 1.95 23.99 -14.45
N THR A 361 2.90 23.31 -13.86
CA THR A 361 4.17 22.97 -14.50
C THR A 361 3.93 21.80 -15.47
N LEU A 362 4.45 21.88 -16.69
CA LEU A 362 4.39 20.73 -17.60
C LEU A 362 5.38 19.64 -17.16
N SER A 363 4.93 18.39 -17.14
CA SER A 363 5.83 17.27 -16.79
C SER A 363 7.01 17.16 -17.73
N ALA A 364 6.88 17.58 -19.00
CA ALA A 364 7.96 17.63 -19.97
C ALA A 364 9.09 18.62 -19.61
N ASP A 365 8.80 19.63 -18.77
CA ASP A 365 9.78 20.64 -18.33
C ASP A 365 10.52 20.22 -17.06
N ILE A 366 10.10 19.13 -16.40
CA ILE A 366 10.66 18.68 -15.12
C ILE A 366 11.82 17.70 -15.29
N ALA A 367 11.78 16.80 -16.30
CA ALA A 367 12.86 15.87 -16.61
C ALA A 367 12.66 15.23 -17.99
N GLU A 368 13.72 14.60 -18.51
CA GLU A 368 13.68 13.91 -19.79
C GLU A 368 12.88 12.60 -19.68
N GLY A 369 11.75 12.46 -20.39
CA GLY A 369 11.01 11.20 -20.52
C GLY A 369 9.69 11.37 -21.24
N LYS A 370 9.46 10.54 -22.25
CA LYS A 370 8.18 10.47 -22.98
C LYS A 370 7.52 9.14 -22.69
N VAL A 371 6.18 9.12 -22.43
CA VAL A 371 5.18 8.18 -22.94
C VAL A 371 4.06 7.76 -21.97
N LEU A 372 2.89 7.43 -22.52
CA LEU A 372 1.54 7.15 -22.02
C LEU A 372 1.32 5.69 -21.58
N PHE A 373 0.55 5.42 -20.50
CA PHE A 373 -0.59 4.50 -20.43
C PHE A 373 -1.05 3.98 -19.06
N ALA A 374 -2.17 3.21 -19.00
CA ALA A 374 -3.13 2.98 -17.92
C ALA A 374 -2.74 1.94 -16.86
N GLU A 375 -3.32 2.10 -15.64
CA GLU A 375 -2.98 1.41 -14.39
C GLU A 375 -3.75 0.11 -14.12
N SER A 376 -3.07 -0.83 -13.41
CA SER A 376 -3.65 -1.89 -12.57
C SER A 376 -3.04 -1.81 -11.16
N MET A 377 -3.84 -2.04 -10.07
CA MET A 377 -3.42 -1.72 -8.69
C MET A 377 -3.63 -2.89 -7.73
N GLU A 378 -2.59 -3.72 -7.47
CA GLU A 378 -2.76 -4.93 -6.69
C GLU A 378 -1.59 -5.25 -5.75
N THR A 379 -1.79 -5.02 -4.46
CA THR A 379 -0.86 -5.27 -3.34
C THR A 379 -1.71 -5.45 -2.09
N THR A 380 -1.15 -5.88 -0.96
CA THR A 380 -1.80 -5.79 0.35
C THR A 380 -0.83 -5.25 1.40
N HIS A 381 -1.40 -4.67 2.45
CA HIS A 381 -0.67 -4.14 3.59
C HIS A 381 -1.26 -4.67 4.89
N TYR A 382 -0.45 -4.73 5.95
CA TYR A 382 -0.94 -4.88 7.31
C TYR A 382 -0.02 -4.17 8.31
N SER A 383 -0.65 -3.58 9.33
CA SER A 383 0.00 -2.89 10.45
C SER A 383 -0.18 -3.68 11.73
N ILE A 384 0.87 -3.83 12.51
CA ILE A 384 0.88 -4.58 13.78
C ILE A 384 1.53 -3.75 14.89
N MET A 385 0.92 -3.79 16.08
CA MET A 385 1.55 -3.38 17.32
C MET A 385 1.23 -4.38 18.43
N ASP A 386 2.26 -4.84 19.16
CA ASP A 386 2.11 -5.72 20.30
C ASP A 386 2.06 -4.96 21.64
N GLU A 387 1.75 -5.68 22.74
CA GLU A 387 1.65 -5.06 24.08
C GLU A 387 3.00 -4.64 24.67
N GLU A 388 4.13 -5.07 24.08
CA GLU A 388 5.46 -4.66 24.49
C GLU A 388 5.86 -3.32 23.83
N GLY A 389 5.15 -2.91 22.77
CA GLY A 389 5.43 -1.70 22.00
C GLY A 389 6.29 -1.95 20.77
N ASN A 390 6.46 -3.20 20.33
CA ASN A 390 7.05 -3.49 19.02
C ASN A 390 6.01 -3.22 17.94
N ALA A 391 6.44 -2.56 16.87
CA ALA A 391 5.60 -2.12 15.77
C ALA A 391 6.15 -2.58 14.43
N LEU A 392 5.26 -3.03 13.54
CA LEU A 392 5.59 -3.39 12.16
C LEU A 392 4.59 -2.80 11.17
N ALA A 393 5.11 -2.22 10.11
CA ALA A 393 4.39 -1.91 8.89
C ALA A 393 4.89 -2.88 7.79
N VAL A 394 3.99 -3.64 7.19
CA VAL A 394 4.36 -4.70 6.25
C VAL A 394 3.54 -4.58 4.98
N THR A 395 4.21 -4.54 3.84
CA THR A 395 3.55 -4.52 2.53
C THR A 395 4.05 -5.71 1.70
N THR A 396 3.12 -6.54 1.24
CA THR A 396 3.39 -7.77 0.51
C THR A 396 2.59 -7.83 -0.79
N THR A 397 3.08 -8.55 -1.80
CA THR A 397 2.53 -8.48 -3.15
C THR A 397 2.75 -9.76 -3.95
N LEU A 398 1.94 -9.89 -5.01
CA LEU A 398 2.19 -10.72 -6.19
C LEU A 398 2.42 -9.86 -7.44
N ASN A 399 2.58 -8.55 -7.30
CA ASN A 399 2.51 -7.47 -8.28
C ASN A 399 1.08 -7.23 -8.76
N GLY A 400 0.60 -7.89 -9.80
CA GLY A 400 -0.79 -7.77 -10.26
C GLY A 400 -1.76 -8.66 -9.48
N ALA A 401 -3.07 -8.41 -9.60
CA ALA A 401 -4.12 -9.26 -9.03
C ALA A 401 -3.88 -10.73 -9.36
N TYR A 402 -3.72 -11.57 -8.34
CA TYR A 402 -3.38 -13.00 -8.50
C TYR A 402 -2.08 -13.23 -9.31
N GLY A 403 -1.15 -12.31 -9.27
CA GLY A 403 0.17 -12.39 -9.90
C GLY A 403 0.15 -12.72 -11.38
N SER A 404 1.01 -13.65 -11.80
CA SER A 404 1.14 -14.14 -13.17
C SER A 404 -0.05 -14.98 -13.66
N LYS A 405 -1.06 -15.20 -12.82
CA LYS A 405 -2.18 -16.13 -13.01
C LYS A 405 -1.78 -17.61 -13.00
N VAL A 406 -0.50 -17.92 -12.83
CA VAL A 406 -0.04 -19.30 -12.61
C VAL A 406 -0.43 -19.72 -11.19
N TYR A 407 -1.30 -20.73 -11.09
CA TYR A 407 -1.72 -21.33 -9.84
C TYR A 407 -1.14 -22.72 -9.70
N LEU A 408 -0.40 -22.95 -8.65
CA LEU A 408 0.23 -24.24 -8.36
C LEU A 408 -0.78 -25.15 -7.65
N ASP A 409 -1.64 -25.87 -8.39
CA ASP A 409 -2.73 -26.69 -7.85
C ASP A 409 -2.27 -27.69 -6.79
N GLU A 410 -1.06 -28.28 -6.90
CA GLU A 410 -0.49 -29.20 -5.91
C GLU A 410 -0.01 -28.49 -4.64
N LEU A 411 0.24 -27.18 -4.69
CA LEU A 411 0.77 -26.38 -3.58
C LEU A 411 -0.25 -25.40 -3.00
N GLY A 412 -1.25 -25.02 -3.78
CA GLY A 412 -2.39 -24.22 -3.35
C GLY A 412 -2.18 -22.70 -3.34
N PHE A 413 -1.23 -22.15 -4.11
CA PHE A 413 -1.00 -20.71 -4.17
C PHE A 413 -0.65 -20.20 -5.58
N PHE A 414 -0.79 -18.89 -5.80
CA PHE A 414 -0.41 -18.21 -7.03
C PHE A 414 1.05 -17.77 -7.01
N MET A 415 1.65 -17.71 -8.21
CA MET A 415 2.97 -17.12 -8.46
C MET A 415 2.84 -15.65 -8.83
N ASN A 416 3.81 -14.85 -8.43
CA ASN A 416 3.92 -13.44 -8.76
C ASN A 416 4.13 -13.19 -10.26
N ASN A 417 3.91 -11.93 -10.69
CA ASN A 417 4.34 -11.40 -11.98
C ASN A 417 5.25 -10.18 -11.80
N GLU A 418 6.13 -10.28 -10.84
CA GLU A 418 6.97 -9.17 -10.38
C GLU A 418 8.04 -8.75 -11.39
N MET A 419 8.36 -9.60 -12.38
CA MET A 419 9.29 -9.27 -13.46
C MET A 419 8.81 -8.09 -14.31
N ASP A 420 7.51 -7.75 -14.28
CA ASP A 420 6.93 -6.59 -14.97
C ASP A 420 7.37 -5.25 -14.35
N ASP A 421 7.76 -5.24 -13.08
CA ASP A 421 8.24 -4.04 -12.40
C ASP A 421 9.64 -3.60 -12.83
N PHE A 422 10.38 -4.45 -13.56
CA PHE A 422 11.56 -4.01 -14.28
C PHE A 422 11.24 -3.12 -15.48
N SER A 423 12.22 -2.30 -15.87
CA SER A 423 12.18 -1.60 -17.14
C SER A 423 12.48 -2.59 -18.27
N SER A 424 11.44 -3.16 -18.89
CA SER A 424 11.59 -4.07 -20.04
C SER A 424 12.27 -3.39 -21.23
N LYS A 425 12.04 -2.06 -21.39
CA LYS A 425 12.71 -1.17 -22.35
C LYS A 425 12.71 0.23 -21.76
N THR A 426 13.86 0.92 -21.77
CA THR A 426 13.96 2.30 -21.28
C THR A 426 12.95 3.21 -21.97
N GLY A 427 12.18 3.97 -21.19
CA GLY A 427 11.13 4.88 -21.69
C GLY A 427 9.81 4.20 -22.07
N VAL A 428 9.66 2.89 -21.84
CA VAL A 428 8.39 2.17 -22.00
C VAL A 428 7.81 1.88 -20.61
N PRO A 429 6.51 2.16 -20.37
CA PRO A 429 5.88 1.94 -19.08
C PRO A 429 5.64 0.45 -18.81
N ASN A 430 5.69 0.07 -17.53
CA ASN A 430 5.19 -1.22 -17.04
C ASN A 430 3.65 -1.19 -16.91
N MET A 431 3.04 -2.25 -16.34
CA MET A 431 1.59 -2.33 -16.15
C MET A 431 1.02 -1.24 -15.22
N PHE A 432 1.85 -0.57 -14.41
CA PHE A 432 1.46 0.54 -13.53
C PHE A 432 1.63 1.93 -14.18
N GLY A 433 2.02 1.99 -15.45
CA GLY A 433 2.31 3.25 -16.14
C GLY A 433 3.61 3.92 -15.67
N LEU A 434 4.42 3.24 -14.84
CA LEU A 434 5.71 3.73 -14.38
C LEU A 434 6.76 3.55 -15.46
N ILE A 435 7.46 4.63 -15.79
CA ILE A 435 8.57 4.63 -16.73
C ILE A 435 9.85 4.39 -15.92
N GLY A 436 10.61 3.38 -16.29
CA GLY A 436 11.89 3.11 -15.67
C GLY A 436 13.06 3.50 -16.58
N ALA A 437 14.17 3.89 -15.94
CA ALA A 437 15.46 4.10 -16.59
C ALA A 437 16.31 2.82 -16.55
N ASP A 438 17.55 2.91 -17.04
CA ASP A 438 18.52 1.79 -17.02
C ASP A 438 18.85 1.30 -15.60
N ALA A 439 18.69 2.15 -14.59
CA ALA A 439 18.85 1.78 -13.17
C ALA A 439 17.96 0.59 -12.78
N ASN A 440 16.77 0.47 -13.35
CA ASN A 440 15.84 -0.63 -13.12
C ASN A 440 15.75 -1.65 -14.28
N SER A 441 16.79 -1.79 -15.11
CA SER A 441 16.84 -2.81 -16.17
C SER A 441 17.01 -4.21 -15.58
N ILE A 442 16.50 -5.24 -16.30
CA ILE A 442 16.58 -6.65 -15.90
C ILE A 442 18.04 -7.12 -15.85
N ALA A 443 18.41 -7.77 -14.76
CA ALA A 443 19.67 -8.51 -14.61
C ALA A 443 19.45 -9.75 -13.72
N PRO A 444 20.19 -10.86 -13.92
CA PRO A 444 20.11 -12.04 -13.08
C PRO A 444 20.32 -11.72 -11.59
N GLY A 445 19.46 -12.24 -10.73
CA GLY A 445 19.54 -12.06 -9.27
C GLY A 445 19.17 -10.67 -8.75
N LYS A 446 18.86 -9.71 -9.63
CA LYS A 446 18.47 -8.35 -9.29
C LYS A 446 17.03 -8.29 -8.79
N ARG A 447 16.77 -7.41 -7.82
CA ARG A 447 15.42 -7.05 -7.39
C ARG A 447 14.86 -5.92 -8.26
N MET A 448 13.59 -5.99 -8.60
CA MET A 448 12.91 -4.93 -9.34
C MET A 448 12.48 -3.80 -8.41
N LEU A 449 12.50 -2.57 -8.92
CA LEU A 449 12.03 -1.37 -8.22
C LEU A 449 10.58 -1.54 -7.78
N SER A 450 10.24 -1.05 -6.58
CA SER A 450 8.90 -1.15 -5.99
C SER A 450 8.38 0.20 -5.53
N SER A 451 7.05 0.37 -5.48
CA SER A 451 6.40 1.51 -4.84
C SER A 451 5.82 1.17 -3.46
N MET A 452 5.99 -0.05 -2.96
CA MET A 452 5.52 -0.45 -1.62
C MET A 452 6.19 0.40 -0.54
N THR A 453 5.40 1.06 0.31
CA THR A 453 5.84 2.10 1.25
C THR A 453 5.35 1.78 2.67
N PRO A 454 5.74 0.64 3.27
CA PRO A 454 5.47 0.45 4.70
C PRO A 454 6.20 1.54 5.50
N THR A 455 5.47 2.21 6.40
CA THR A 455 5.95 3.42 7.07
C THR A 455 5.57 3.45 8.54
N LEU A 456 6.51 3.91 9.38
CA LEU A 456 6.30 4.25 10.77
C LEU A 456 6.52 5.75 10.96
N VAL A 457 5.76 6.38 11.84
CA VAL A 457 5.91 7.79 12.18
C VAL A 457 6.08 7.94 13.68
N GLU A 458 7.13 8.62 14.09
CA GLU A 458 7.33 9.06 15.47
C GLU A 458 6.95 10.53 15.62
N ARG A 459 6.41 10.88 16.78
CA ARG A 459 6.16 12.25 17.23
C ARG A 459 6.75 12.43 18.63
N ASP A 460 7.55 13.46 18.85
CA ASP A 460 8.26 13.69 20.12
C ASP A 460 9.09 12.49 20.58
N GLY A 461 9.73 11.78 19.65
CA GLY A 461 10.56 10.59 19.91
C GLY A 461 9.79 9.33 20.30
N LYS A 462 8.45 9.34 20.19
CA LYS A 462 7.57 8.19 20.47
C LYS A 462 6.87 7.76 19.19
N LEU A 463 6.66 6.46 19.06
CA LEU A 463 5.82 5.94 17.98
C LEU A 463 4.45 6.62 18.03
N TRP A 464 3.99 7.10 16.88
CA TRP A 464 2.69 7.75 16.72
C TRP A 464 1.80 7.02 15.72
N MET A 465 2.34 6.61 14.55
CA MET A 465 1.57 5.91 13.53
C MET A 465 2.35 4.74 12.93
N ILE A 466 1.60 3.71 12.52
CA ILE A 466 2.03 2.58 11.71
C ILE A 466 1.09 2.54 10.54
N LEU A 467 1.59 2.60 9.29
CA LEU A 467 0.70 2.65 8.14
C LEU A 467 1.34 2.17 6.85
N GLY A 468 0.49 1.83 5.91
CA GLY A 468 0.80 1.56 4.51
C GLY A 468 -0.46 1.15 3.76
N THR A 469 -0.31 0.83 2.48
CA THR A 469 -1.45 0.58 1.60
C THR A 469 -1.05 -0.25 0.40
N PRO A 470 -1.95 -0.99 -0.23
CA PRO A 470 -1.84 -1.42 -1.62
C PRO A 470 -2.09 -0.25 -2.58
N GLY A 471 -1.74 -0.44 -3.88
CA GLY A 471 -2.14 0.53 -4.90
C GLY A 471 -1.12 0.81 -6.00
N GLY A 472 -0.10 -0.05 -6.21
CA GLY A 472 0.92 0.18 -7.23
C GLY A 472 1.58 1.55 -7.06
N SER A 473 1.62 2.37 -8.11
CA SER A 473 2.19 3.73 -8.05
C SER A 473 1.49 4.65 -7.04
N THR A 474 0.19 4.45 -6.78
CA THR A 474 -0.58 5.31 -5.87
C THR A 474 -0.28 5.08 -4.39
N ILE A 475 0.47 4.03 -4.02
CA ILE A 475 0.85 3.71 -2.64
C ILE A 475 1.51 4.90 -1.96
N ILE A 476 2.54 5.46 -2.61
CA ILE A 476 3.36 6.54 -2.06
C ILE A 476 2.52 7.78 -1.74
N THR A 477 1.66 8.18 -2.68
CA THR A 477 0.81 9.36 -2.53
C THR A 477 -0.32 9.16 -1.53
N ALA A 478 -0.84 7.93 -1.40
CA ALA A 478 -1.85 7.61 -0.40
C ALA A 478 -1.27 7.61 1.02
N VAL A 479 -0.06 7.08 1.23
CA VAL A 479 0.65 7.15 2.52
C VAL A 479 0.94 8.61 2.89
N ALA A 480 1.48 9.41 1.95
CA ALA A 480 1.76 10.83 2.19
C ALA A 480 0.50 11.60 2.62
N GLN A 481 -0.61 11.45 1.86
CA GLN A 481 -1.87 12.12 2.19
C GLN A 481 -2.46 11.64 3.52
N THR A 482 -2.33 10.37 3.88
CA THR A 482 -2.81 9.86 5.17
C THR A 482 -2.05 10.49 6.34
N ILE A 483 -0.72 10.65 6.23
CA ILE A 483 0.09 11.35 7.24
C ILE A 483 -0.34 12.82 7.34
N LEU A 484 -0.48 13.51 6.20
CA LEU A 484 -0.92 14.91 6.16
C LEU A 484 -2.34 15.09 6.72
N ASN A 485 -3.28 14.17 6.43
CA ASN A 485 -4.63 14.21 6.95
C ASN A 485 -4.66 14.16 8.48
N ALA A 486 -3.89 13.23 9.07
CA ALA A 486 -3.81 13.10 10.52
C ALA A 486 -3.06 14.27 11.17
N TYR A 487 -1.98 14.76 10.55
CA TYR A 487 -1.10 15.77 11.16
C TYR A 487 -1.56 17.21 10.91
N GLU A 488 -1.87 17.56 9.65
CA GLU A 488 -2.21 18.96 9.28
C GLU A 488 -3.69 19.28 9.53
N PHE A 489 -4.57 18.26 9.53
CA PHE A 489 -6.01 18.46 9.64
C PHE A 489 -6.63 17.81 10.88
N ASP A 490 -5.80 17.34 11.84
CA ASP A 490 -6.22 16.76 13.11
C ASP A 490 -7.27 15.64 12.98
N MET A 491 -7.23 14.89 11.86
CA MET A 491 -8.15 13.79 11.62
C MET A 491 -7.82 12.60 12.54
N THR A 492 -8.85 11.90 13.03
CA THR A 492 -8.67 10.59 13.66
C THR A 492 -8.06 9.61 12.66
N MET A 493 -7.56 8.46 13.12
CA MET A 493 -6.97 7.49 12.18
C MET A 493 -8.00 7.00 11.16
N GLN A 494 -9.23 6.74 11.60
CA GLN A 494 -10.30 6.31 10.71
C GLN A 494 -10.70 7.40 9.69
N GLU A 495 -10.80 8.66 10.12
CA GLU A 495 -11.08 9.78 9.23
C GLU A 495 -9.95 9.97 8.20
N ALA A 496 -8.69 9.87 8.63
CA ALA A 496 -7.52 10.04 7.77
C ALA A 496 -7.44 8.96 6.66
N VAL A 497 -7.78 7.70 6.97
CA VAL A 497 -7.81 6.63 5.97
C VAL A 497 -9.03 6.67 5.05
N GLU A 498 -10.15 7.27 5.50
CA GLU A 498 -11.36 7.43 4.70
C GLU A 498 -11.34 8.66 3.81
N ALA A 499 -10.52 9.65 4.14
CA ALA A 499 -10.47 10.91 3.42
C ALA A 499 -10.24 10.69 1.92
N PRO A 500 -10.90 11.48 1.05
CA PRO A 500 -10.72 11.41 -0.39
C PRO A 500 -9.28 11.69 -0.80
N ARG A 501 -8.79 10.94 -1.78
CA ARG A 501 -7.41 11.04 -2.28
C ARG A 501 -7.36 11.41 -3.74
N PHE A 502 -6.23 11.98 -4.13
CA PHE A 502 -5.84 12.22 -5.50
C PHE A 502 -4.40 11.77 -5.74
N HIS A 503 -4.01 11.65 -7.00
CA HIS A 503 -2.69 11.13 -7.37
C HIS A 503 -2.14 11.81 -8.60
N HIS A 504 -0.82 12.00 -8.61
CA HIS A 504 -0.03 12.38 -9.78
C HIS A 504 1.31 11.65 -9.72
N GLN A 505 1.78 11.14 -10.86
CA GLN A 505 3.01 10.33 -10.93
C GLN A 505 4.00 10.81 -12.01
N TRP A 506 4.02 12.12 -12.28
CA TRP A 506 4.80 12.76 -13.34
C TRP A 506 4.24 12.47 -14.73
N LEU A 507 4.27 11.22 -15.17
CA LEU A 507 3.66 10.76 -16.43
C LEU A 507 2.72 9.56 -16.16
N PRO A 508 1.53 9.51 -16.82
CA PRO A 508 0.98 10.58 -17.68
C PRO A 508 0.75 11.87 -16.88
N ASP A 509 0.90 13.03 -17.57
CA ASP A 509 0.75 14.37 -16.95
C ASP A 509 -0.72 14.71 -16.70
N GLN A 510 -1.30 14.07 -15.70
CA GLN A 510 -2.70 14.25 -15.30
C GLN A 510 -2.90 13.97 -13.82
N ILE A 511 -3.86 14.67 -13.19
CA ILE A 511 -4.29 14.38 -11.83
C ILE A 511 -5.42 13.35 -11.88
N LEU A 512 -5.27 12.26 -11.11
CA LEU A 512 -6.31 11.27 -10.86
C LEU A 512 -7.02 11.63 -9.56
N PHE A 513 -8.36 11.59 -9.57
CA PHE A 513 -9.19 11.76 -8.37
C PHE A 513 -10.00 10.50 -8.12
N GLU A 514 -10.27 10.19 -6.86
CA GLU A 514 -11.24 9.13 -6.52
C GLU A 514 -12.64 9.51 -6.99
N GLU A 515 -13.45 8.52 -7.26
CA GLU A 515 -14.83 8.70 -7.75
C GLU A 515 -15.65 9.57 -6.78
N ASN A 516 -16.38 10.55 -7.32
CA ASN A 516 -17.24 11.49 -6.58
C ASN A 516 -16.51 12.43 -5.61
N THR A 517 -15.19 12.64 -5.76
CA THR A 517 -14.40 13.54 -4.90
C THR A 517 -14.07 14.87 -5.56
N LEU A 518 -14.15 14.94 -6.88
CA LEU A 518 -13.91 16.14 -7.69
C LEU A 518 -15.22 16.88 -7.90
N ASP A 519 -15.41 17.99 -7.20
CA ASP A 519 -16.56 18.88 -7.44
C ASP A 519 -16.31 19.85 -8.62
N SER A 520 -17.39 20.48 -9.10
CA SER A 520 -17.31 21.38 -10.25
C SER A 520 -16.50 22.66 -9.98
N ALA A 521 -16.39 23.12 -8.74
CA ALA A 521 -15.61 24.28 -8.36
C ALA A 521 -14.12 23.96 -8.37
N LEU A 522 -13.72 22.81 -7.78
CA LEU A 522 -12.35 22.31 -7.79
C LEU A 522 -11.89 22.04 -9.23
N LEU A 523 -12.69 21.34 -10.03
CA LEU A 523 -12.42 21.09 -11.45
C LEU A 523 -12.16 22.39 -12.21
N LYS A 524 -13.04 23.38 -12.05
CA LYS A 524 -12.91 24.67 -12.71
C LYS A 524 -11.65 25.44 -12.27
N ALA A 525 -11.33 25.41 -10.97
CA ALA A 525 -10.16 26.09 -10.43
C ALA A 525 -8.85 25.49 -10.95
N LEU A 526 -8.72 24.17 -10.95
CA LEU A 526 -7.54 23.47 -11.47
C LEU A 526 -7.41 23.60 -12.99
N SER A 527 -8.51 23.46 -13.73
CA SER A 527 -8.51 23.62 -15.20
C SER A 527 -8.14 25.04 -15.62
N ALA A 528 -8.55 26.06 -14.86
CA ALA A 528 -8.16 27.46 -15.11
C ALA A 528 -6.64 27.69 -14.97
N LYS A 529 -5.96 26.85 -14.19
CA LYS A 529 -4.49 26.83 -14.03
C LYS A 529 -3.80 25.85 -15.01
N ASN A 530 -4.51 25.30 -15.98
CA ASN A 530 -4.04 24.34 -16.99
C ASN A 530 -3.63 22.94 -16.46
N TYR A 531 -4.13 22.53 -15.30
CA TYR A 531 -3.97 21.12 -14.90
C TYR A 531 -4.82 20.21 -15.77
N LEU A 532 -4.22 19.13 -16.26
CA LEU A 532 -4.96 18.05 -16.89
C LEU A 532 -5.54 17.14 -15.82
N ILE A 533 -6.84 16.87 -15.90
CA ILE A 533 -7.57 16.05 -14.94
C ILE A 533 -8.15 14.87 -15.67
N ASN A 534 -7.93 13.68 -15.12
CA ASN A 534 -8.59 12.49 -15.61
C ASN A 534 -10.02 12.45 -15.05
N GLU A 535 -11.01 12.74 -15.90
CA GLU A 535 -12.43 12.69 -15.57
C GLU A 535 -13.03 11.27 -15.77
N GLY A 536 -12.20 10.30 -16.15
CA GLY A 536 -12.61 8.91 -16.28
C GLY A 536 -12.83 8.26 -14.91
N ARG A 537 -13.35 7.02 -14.94
CA ARG A 537 -13.52 6.23 -13.72
C ARG A 537 -12.13 5.92 -13.14
N THR A 538 -11.78 6.56 -12.03
CA THR A 538 -10.52 6.31 -11.33
C THR A 538 -10.69 5.09 -10.42
N PRO A 539 -9.76 4.16 -10.45
CA PRO A 539 -9.71 3.09 -9.48
C PRO A 539 -9.43 3.63 -8.07
N ILE A 540 -9.56 2.78 -7.07
CA ILE A 540 -9.26 3.09 -5.67
C ILE A 540 -7.81 3.58 -5.55
N ILE A 541 -7.59 4.77 -4.99
CA ILE A 541 -6.26 5.32 -4.69
C ILE A 541 -5.81 4.82 -3.30
N GLY A 542 -5.24 3.62 -3.27
CA GLY A 542 -4.86 2.95 -2.04
C GLY A 542 -6.05 2.38 -1.24
N SER A 543 -5.74 1.59 -0.23
CA SER A 543 -6.66 1.05 0.78
C SER A 543 -5.85 0.88 2.06
N VAL A 544 -5.78 1.94 2.85
CA VAL A 544 -4.81 2.09 3.95
C VAL A 544 -5.20 1.23 5.14
N ASP A 545 -4.23 0.48 5.65
CA ASP A 545 -4.30 -0.19 6.95
C ASP A 545 -3.35 0.52 7.91
N ALA A 546 -3.89 1.10 8.99
CA ALA A 546 -3.10 1.94 9.87
C ALA A 546 -3.45 1.75 11.35
N ILE A 547 -2.49 2.07 12.22
CA ILE A 547 -2.67 2.14 13.67
C ILE A 547 -2.13 3.49 14.13
N MET A 548 -2.89 4.20 14.97
CA MET A 548 -2.45 5.43 15.64
C MET A 548 -2.40 5.22 17.14
N LEU A 549 -1.32 5.67 17.78
CA LEU A 549 -1.21 5.73 19.23
C LEU A 549 -1.84 7.01 19.72
N LEU A 550 -2.85 6.87 20.58
CA LEU A 550 -3.58 7.97 21.18
C LEU A 550 -2.84 8.55 22.39
N PRO A 551 -3.11 9.80 22.79
CA PRO A 551 -2.46 10.43 23.95
C PRO A 551 -2.68 9.70 25.28
N ASP A 552 -3.76 8.91 25.41
CA ASP A 552 -4.06 8.07 26.58
C ASP A 552 -3.36 6.70 26.56
N GLY A 553 -2.56 6.43 25.52
CA GLY A 553 -1.82 5.19 25.33
C GLY A 553 -2.60 4.09 24.64
N LYS A 554 -3.86 4.31 24.28
CA LYS A 554 -4.66 3.36 23.50
C LYS A 554 -4.29 3.40 22.02
N LEU A 555 -4.73 2.39 21.30
CA LEU A 555 -4.53 2.22 19.87
C LEU A 555 -5.84 2.49 19.13
N GLU A 556 -5.79 3.30 18.08
CA GLU A 556 -6.89 3.46 17.14
C GLU A 556 -6.53 2.81 15.81
N GLY A 557 -7.33 1.84 15.36
CA GLY A 557 -7.16 1.18 14.07
C GLY A 557 -7.88 1.93 12.97
N GLY A 558 -7.18 2.32 11.92
CA GLY A 558 -7.72 2.85 10.68
C GLY A 558 -7.80 1.72 9.64
N ALA A 559 -8.98 1.13 9.47
CA ALA A 559 -9.26 0.13 8.45
C ALA A 559 -10.03 0.78 7.29
N ASP A 560 -9.42 0.87 6.12
CA ASP A 560 -9.96 1.58 4.97
C ASP A 560 -11.20 0.86 4.39
N PRO A 561 -12.37 1.51 4.34
CA PRO A 561 -13.61 0.88 3.88
C PRO A 561 -13.68 0.68 2.35
N ARG A 562 -12.71 1.17 1.58
CA ARG A 562 -12.66 0.97 0.13
C ARG A 562 -12.51 -0.50 -0.27
N ARG A 563 -11.91 -1.28 0.64
CA ARG A 563 -11.86 -2.75 0.58
C ARG A 563 -12.49 -3.34 1.84
N GLU A 564 -12.28 -4.64 2.09
CA GLU A 564 -12.84 -5.36 3.25
C GLU A 564 -11.84 -5.38 4.42
N ASN A 565 -11.09 -4.28 4.61
CA ASN A 565 -10.09 -4.17 5.65
C ASN A 565 -10.73 -4.18 7.04
N GLU A 566 -10.09 -4.83 8.00
CA GLU A 566 -10.60 -4.97 9.36
C GLU A 566 -9.49 -4.86 10.39
N ALA A 567 -9.75 -4.09 11.45
CA ALA A 567 -8.91 -4.03 12.63
C ALA A 567 -9.35 -5.05 13.67
N ALA A 568 -8.41 -5.71 14.33
CA ALA A 568 -8.62 -6.54 15.51
C ALA A 568 -7.64 -6.11 16.61
N GLY A 569 -8.08 -6.14 17.88
CA GLY A 569 -7.26 -5.70 19.01
C GLY A 569 -7.82 -6.12 20.37
N TYR A 570 -7.06 -5.87 21.43
CA TYR A 570 -7.49 -6.10 22.82
C TYR A 570 -6.84 -5.13 23.78
#